data_7f3d55c88befa37133ff8938a6121ff4
#
_entry.id   7f3d55c88befa37133ff8938a6121ff4
#
_cell.length_a   1.000
_cell.length_b   1.000
_cell.length_c   1.000
_cell.angle_alpha   90.00
_cell.angle_beta   90.00
_cell.angle_gamma   90.00
#
_symmetry.space_group_name_H-M   'P 1'
#
loop_
_entity.id
_entity.type
_entity.pdbx_description
1 polymer ?
#
loop_
_entity_poly.entity_id
_entity_poly.type
_entity_poly.pdbx_seq_one_letter_code
_entity_poly.pdbx_strand_id
1 'polypeptide(L)'
;MKRLRKKQIGRTACIILQQLALTTPLDVVYSWGVTNKVATQIEIMVDGMEKNVAALMMDVNGFNYQGRLYVTNNRVKQTFGLYSEQNGMLHEEKKSIAYKDLGQVLDTVIETGGMSQQEHLERLREYTKRLLA
;
A
#
# COMPACT_ATOMS: atom_id res chain seq x y z
N MET A 1 8.28 22.36 -8.98
CA MET A 1 7.81 21.25 -8.14
C MET A 1 8.03 21.58 -6.67
N LYS A 2 6.97 21.57 -5.89
CA LYS A 2 7.02 21.97 -4.49
C LYS A 2 7.48 20.80 -3.63
N ARG A 3 8.67 20.93 -3.04
CA ARG A 3 9.21 19.91 -2.15
C ARG A 3 8.57 20.02 -0.77
N LEU A 4 8.04 18.92 -0.24
CA LEU A 4 7.48 18.90 1.09
C LEU A 4 8.58 19.01 2.14
N ARG A 5 8.24 19.58 3.31
CA ARG A 5 9.16 19.69 4.43
C ARG A 5 9.40 18.31 5.04
N LYS A 6 10.65 18.04 5.47
CA LYS A 6 11.00 16.78 6.14
C LYS A 6 10.11 16.49 7.34
N LYS A 7 9.75 17.53 8.10
CA LYS A 7 8.88 17.43 9.25
C LYS A 7 7.48 16.90 8.89
N GLN A 8 6.95 17.38 7.77
CA GLN A 8 5.65 16.98 7.26
C GLN A 8 5.65 15.53 6.77
N ILE A 9 6.71 15.15 6.05
CA ILE A 9 6.91 13.78 5.56
C ILE A 9 7.03 12.81 6.74
N GLY A 10 7.85 13.13 7.72
CA GLY A 10 8.03 12.30 8.91
C GLY A 10 6.76 12.15 9.72
N ARG A 11 5.98 13.21 9.88
CA ARG A 11 4.70 13.18 10.59
C ARG A 11 3.70 12.25 9.93
N THR A 12 3.61 12.31 8.61
CA THR A 12 2.73 11.43 7.84
C THR A 12 3.12 9.97 8.03
N ALA A 13 4.40 9.65 7.92
CA ALA A 13 4.89 8.29 8.16
C ALA A 13 4.55 7.80 9.57
N CYS A 14 4.71 8.65 10.59
CA CYS A 14 4.36 8.31 11.97
C CYS A 14 2.87 7.99 12.13
N ILE A 15 1.99 8.77 11.52
CA ILE A 15 0.54 8.54 11.57
C ILE A 15 0.21 7.18 10.97
N ILE A 16 0.78 6.86 9.82
CA ILE A 16 0.55 5.59 9.13
C ILE A 16 1.03 4.42 10.00
N LEU A 17 2.23 4.49 10.53
CA LEU A 17 2.80 3.44 11.37
C LEU A 17 2.01 3.25 12.66
N GLN A 18 1.53 4.33 13.27
CA GLN A 18 0.69 4.25 14.46
C GLN A 18 -0.63 3.55 14.18
N GLN A 19 -1.28 3.88 13.06
CA GLN A 19 -2.55 3.24 12.70
C GLN A 19 -2.35 1.75 12.39
N LEU A 20 -1.26 1.40 11.73
CA LEU A 20 -0.93 0.00 11.51
C LEU A 20 -0.74 -0.74 12.83
N ALA A 21 0.00 -0.17 13.77
CA ALA A 21 0.24 -0.78 15.08
C ALA A 21 -1.04 -0.97 15.87
N LEU A 22 -1.97 -0.02 15.79
CA LEU A 22 -3.24 -0.06 16.52
C LEU A 22 -4.27 -1.03 15.94
N THR A 23 -4.22 -1.27 14.63
CA THR A 23 -5.29 -1.99 13.92
C THR A 23 -4.87 -3.35 13.36
N THR A 24 -3.59 -3.68 13.40
CA THR A 24 -3.06 -4.88 12.73
C THR A 24 -2.26 -5.72 13.72
N PRO A 25 -2.61 -7.01 13.88
CA PRO A 25 -1.80 -7.90 14.71
C PRO A 25 -0.36 -7.99 14.21
N LEU A 26 0.56 -8.09 15.15
CA LEU A 26 2.00 -8.06 14.87
C LEU A 26 2.45 -9.22 13.97
N ASP A 27 1.88 -10.39 14.19
CA ASP A 27 2.17 -11.58 13.38
C ASP A 27 1.74 -11.39 11.91
N VAL A 28 0.63 -10.69 11.68
CA VAL A 28 0.18 -10.36 10.32
C VAL A 28 1.18 -9.41 9.65
N VAL A 29 1.61 -8.38 10.35
CA VAL A 29 2.61 -7.43 9.81
C VAL A 29 3.91 -8.16 9.46
N TYR A 30 4.38 -9.04 10.32
CA TYR A 30 5.59 -9.81 10.05
C TYR A 30 5.43 -10.73 8.84
N SER A 31 4.24 -11.25 8.59
CA SER A 31 3.98 -12.15 7.46
C SER A 31 4.11 -11.45 6.11
N TRP A 32 4.03 -10.12 6.08
CA TRP A 32 4.10 -9.36 4.82
C TRP A 32 5.48 -9.34 4.19
N GLY A 33 6.54 -9.54 4.98
CA GLY A 33 7.91 -9.51 4.45
C GLY A 33 8.39 -8.11 4.11
N VAL A 34 8.02 -7.12 4.92
CA VAL A 34 8.51 -5.74 4.73
C VAL A 34 9.99 -5.68 5.12
N THR A 35 10.85 -5.32 4.17
CA THR A 35 12.30 -5.27 4.37
C THR A 35 12.82 -3.85 4.58
N ASN A 36 12.07 -2.83 4.15
CA ASN A 36 12.50 -1.44 4.28
C ASN A 36 11.28 -0.54 4.38
N LYS A 37 11.40 0.52 5.19
CA LYS A 37 10.37 1.55 5.35
C LYS A 37 11.03 2.91 5.31
N VAL A 38 10.55 3.79 4.43
CA VAL A 38 11.13 5.12 4.26
C VAL A 38 10.02 6.16 4.16
N ALA A 39 10.15 7.23 4.94
CA ALA A 39 9.30 8.41 4.80
C ALA A 39 9.75 9.17 3.56
N THR A 40 8.83 9.42 2.63
CA THR A 40 9.15 10.06 1.35
C THR A 40 7.97 10.90 0.86
N GLN A 41 8.09 11.40 -0.35
CA GLN A 41 6.99 12.05 -1.06
C GLN A 41 6.82 11.41 -2.43
N ILE A 42 5.60 11.39 -2.91
CA ILE A 42 5.26 10.91 -4.24
C ILE A 42 4.37 11.92 -4.93
N GLU A 43 4.30 11.83 -6.24
CA GLU A 43 3.44 12.67 -7.06
C GLU A 43 2.22 11.87 -7.50
N ILE A 44 1.04 12.35 -7.15
CA ILE A 44 -0.22 11.68 -7.49
C ILE A 44 -1.20 12.68 -8.10
N MET A 45 -2.21 12.15 -8.78
CA MET A 45 -3.31 12.96 -9.32
C MET A 45 -4.39 13.12 -8.25
N VAL A 46 -4.73 14.36 -7.93
CA VAL A 46 -5.84 14.68 -7.02
C VAL A 46 -6.72 15.71 -7.72
N ASP A 47 -7.97 15.34 -7.97
CA ASP A 47 -8.94 16.18 -8.65
C ASP A 47 -8.43 16.74 -9.99
N GLY A 48 -7.76 15.88 -10.78
CA GLY A 48 -7.23 16.24 -12.09
C GLY A 48 -5.93 17.02 -12.07
N MET A 49 -5.33 17.26 -10.90
CA MET A 49 -4.07 17.99 -10.76
C MET A 49 -2.99 17.13 -10.12
N GLU A 50 -1.77 17.25 -10.63
CA GLU A 50 -0.62 16.59 -10.01
C GLU A 50 -0.25 17.28 -8.70
N LYS A 51 -0.11 16.50 -7.63
CA LYS A 51 0.31 17.00 -6.32
C LYS A 51 1.37 16.12 -5.72
N ASN A 52 2.34 16.75 -5.05
CA ASN A 52 3.29 16.05 -4.19
C ASN A 52 2.66 15.81 -2.83
N VAL A 53 2.63 14.56 -2.42
CA VAL A 53 2.07 14.17 -1.12
C VAL A 53 3.09 13.36 -0.34
N ALA A 54 3.06 13.50 0.98
CA ALA A 54 3.88 12.69 1.87
C ALA A 54 3.39 11.24 1.84
N ALA A 55 4.32 10.31 1.91
CA ALA A 55 4.01 8.89 1.85
C ALA A 55 4.97 8.08 2.72
N LEU A 56 4.50 6.93 3.17
CA LEU A 56 5.36 5.88 3.71
C LEU A 56 5.62 4.87 2.60
N MET A 57 6.88 4.72 2.23
CA MET A 57 7.31 3.71 1.26
C MET A 57 7.67 2.43 2.00
N MET A 58 7.23 1.30 1.48
CA MET A 58 7.56 -0.02 2.01
C MET A 58 8.04 -0.92 0.88
N ASP A 59 9.22 -1.49 1.04
CA ASP A 59 9.67 -2.57 0.16
C ASP A 59 9.18 -3.90 0.75
N VAL A 60 8.41 -4.63 -0.04
CA VAL A 60 7.80 -5.89 0.36
C VAL A 60 8.46 -7.02 -0.41
N ASN A 61 8.99 -8.00 0.31
CA ASN A 61 9.58 -9.21 -0.27
C ASN A 61 8.90 -10.42 0.38
N GLY A 62 7.60 -10.53 0.17
CA GLY A 62 6.79 -11.60 0.71
C GLY A 62 6.62 -12.75 -0.27
N PHE A 63 5.87 -13.76 0.14
CA PHE A 63 5.63 -14.94 -0.68
C PHE A 63 4.76 -14.62 -1.90
N ASN A 64 3.69 -13.83 -1.70
CA ASN A 64 2.73 -13.53 -2.75
C ASN A 64 2.94 -12.16 -3.41
N TYR A 65 3.71 -11.29 -2.80
CA TYR A 65 3.96 -9.95 -3.30
C TYR A 65 5.42 -9.57 -3.14
N GLN A 66 6.01 -9.10 -4.23
CA GLN A 66 7.37 -8.59 -4.24
C GLN A 66 7.35 -7.25 -4.99
N GLY A 67 7.65 -6.18 -4.29
CA GLY A 67 7.61 -4.86 -4.89
C GLY A 67 7.54 -3.76 -3.87
N ARG A 68 7.24 -2.57 -4.33
CA ARG A 68 7.23 -1.37 -3.51
C ARG A 68 5.83 -0.81 -3.39
N LEU A 69 5.40 -0.56 -2.17
CA LEU A 69 4.10 0.04 -1.85
C LEU A 69 4.31 1.41 -1.22
N TYR A 70 3.37 2.31 -1.49
CA TYR A 70 3.33 3.64 -0.88
C TYR A 70 1.97 3.85 -0.24
N VAL A 71 1.98 4.32 1.00
CA VAL A 71 0.76 4.70 1.71
C VAL A 71 0.76 6.21 1.91
N THR A 72 -0.32 6.85 1.52
CA THR A 72 -0.53 8.29 1.69
C THR A 72 -1.62 8.54 2.74
N ASN A 73 -1.69 9.75 3.28
CA ASN A 73 -2.65 10.11 4.30
C ASN A 73 -3.39 11.39 3.91
N ASN A 74 -4.72 11.33 3.89
CA ASN A 74 -5.56 12.50 3.80
C ASN A 74 -6.11 12.81 5.20
N ARG A 75 -5.51 13.80 5.87
CA ARG A 75 -5.83 14.13 7.26
C ARG A 75 -7.23 14.74 7.41
N VAL A 76 -7.68 15.47 6.39
CA VAL A 76 -9.00 16.12 6.43
C VAL A 76 -10.11 15.08 6.41
N LYS A 77 -10.01 14.11 5.51
CA LYS A 77 -11.00 13.03 5.39
C LYS A 77 -10.72 11.84 6.30
N GLN A 78 -9.58 11.83 6.98
CA GLN A 78 -9.10 10.72 7.82
C GLN A 78 -9.10 9.39 7.06
N THR A 79 -8.46 9.42 5.88
CA THR A 79 -8.34 8.24 5.02
C THR A 79 -6.90 8.06 4.58
N PHE A 80 -6.60 6.85 4.13
CA PHE A 80 -5.33 6.52 3.49
C PHE A 80 -5.53 6.20 2.01
N GLY A 81 -4.48 6.34 1.23
CA GLY A 81 -4.39 5.85 -0.13
C GLY A 81 -3.26 4.83 -0.24
N LEU A 82 -3.41 3.84 -1.10
CA LEU A 82 -2.41 2.81 -1.33
C LEU A 82 -2.03 2.77 -2.81
N TYR A 83 -0.73 2.84 -3.07
CA TYR A 83 -0.17 2.82 -4.42
C TYR A 83 0.91 1.76 -4.52
N SER A 84 1.02 1.13 -5.69
CA SER A 84 2.13 0.22 -6.00
C SER A 84 2.99 0.82 -7.10
N GLU A 85 4.27 0.44 -7.11
CA GLU A 85 5.19 0.83 -8.16
C GLU A 85 5.42 -0.36 -9.10
N GLN A 86 5.12 -0.15 -10.38
CA GLN A 86 5.34 -1.14 -11.43
C GLN A 86 6.03 -0.47 -12.60
N ASN A 87 7.18 -0.98 -13.00
CA ASN A 87 7.96 -0.46 -14.13
C ASN A 87 8.25 1.05 -14.01
N GLY A 88 8.54 1.51 -12.79
CA GLY A 88 8.82 2.91 -12.51
C GLY A 88 7.59 3.81 -12.46
N MET A 89 6.39 3.25 -12.57
CA MET A 89 5.13 4.00 -12.54
C MET A 89 4.29 3.63 -11.33
N LEU A 90 3.60 4.61 -10.78
CA LEU A 90 2.68 4.40 -9.67
C LEU A 90 1.31 3.98 -10.17
N HIS A 91 0.76 2.95 -9.54
CA HIS A 91 -0.60 2.48 -9.75
C HIS A 91 -1.40 2.65 -8.47
N GLU A 92 -2.59 3.23 -8.57
CA GLU A 92 -3.49 3.35 -7.44
C GLU A 92 -4.14 1.99 -7.16
N GLU A 93 -3.76 1.36 -6.05
CA GLU A 93 -4.35 0.09 -5.62
C GLU A 93 -5.70 0.32 -4.95
N LYS A 94 -5.77 1.32 -4.07
CA LYS A 94 -7.02 1.68 -3.40
C LYS A 94 -6.93 3.09 -2.84
N LYS A 95 -8.04 3.84 -2.92
CA LYS A 95 -8.16 5.18 -2.35
C LYS A 95 -9.25 5.20 -1.28
N SER A 96 -9.22 6.25 -0.45
CA SER A 96 -10.23 6.47 0.57
C SER A 96 -10.37 5.30 1.55
N ILE A 97 -9.22 4.76 1.98
CA ILE A 97 -9.17 3.68 2.97
C ILE A 97 -9.41 4.30 4.35
N ALA A 98 -10.45 3.86 5.06
CA ALA A 98 -10.67 4.30 6.43
C ALA A 98 -9.48 3.92 7.31
N TYR A 99 -9.16 4.75 8.32
CA TYR A 99 -8.01 4.50 9.20
C TYR A 99 -8.01 3.11 9.82
N LYS A 100 -9.18 2.64 10.23
CA LYS A 100 -9.33 1.32 10.85
C LYS A 100 -9.09 0.14 9.89
N ASP A 101 -9.16 0.39 8.58
CA ASP A 101 -9.12 -0.67 7.56
C ASP A 101 -7.77 -0.79 6.87
N LEU A 102 -6.79 0.06 7.19
CA LEU A 102 -5.49 0.06 6.50
C LEU A 102 -4.80 -1.29 6.56
N GLY A 103 -4.73 -1.89 7.73
CA GLY A 103 -4.07 -3.18 7.90
C GLY A 103 -4.72 -4.28 7.07
N GLN A 104 -6.04 -4.32 7.05
CA GLN A 104 -6.79 -5.32 6.28
C GLN A 104 -6.58 -5.13 4.77
N VAL A 105 -6.59 -3.87 4.30
CA VAL A 105 -6.37 -3.58 2.88
C VAL A 105 -4.95 -3.97 2.47
N LEU A 106 -3.94 -3.63 3.27
CA LEU A 106 -2.56 -4.02 3.00
C LEU A 106 -2.42 -5.54 2.96
N ASP A 107 -3.01 -6.23 3.93
CA ASP A 107 -2.97 -7.69 3.97
C ASP A 107 -3.58 -8.30 2.71
N THR A 108 -4.73 -7.80 2.28
CA THR A 108 -5.39 -8.26 1.06
C THR A 108 -4.52 -8.06 -0.18
N VAL A 109 -3.96 -6.86 -0.35
CA VAL A 109 -3.10 -6.55 -1.51
C VAL A 109 -1.85 -7.44 -1.52
N ILE A 110 -1.20 -7.59 -0.38
CA ILE A 110 0.04 -8.38 -0.27
C ILE A 110 -0.26 -9.87 -0.49
N GLU A 111 -1.32 -10.39 0.08
CA GLU A 111 -1.68 -11.80 -0.06
C GLU A 111 -2.16 -12.15 -1.46
N THR A 112 -2.81 -11.23 -2.17
CA THR A 112 -3.29 -11.45 -3.55
C THR A 112 -2.29 -11.04 -4.62
N GLY A 113 -1.12 -10.52 -4.23
CA GLY A 113 -0.12 -10.07 -5.20
C GLY A 113 -0.47 -8.78 -5.92
N GLY A 114 -1.31 -7.94 -5.32
CA GLY A 114 -1.76 -6.69 -5.93
C GLY A 114 -2.87 -6.85 -6.96
N MET A 115 -3.49 -8.03 -7.02
CA MET A 115 -4.59 -8.29 -7.96
C MET A 115 -5.94 -8.08 -7.29
N SER A 116 -6.96 -7.78 -8.11
CA SER A 116 -8.33 -7.81 -7.63
C SER A 116 -8.67 -9.23 -7.16
N GLN A 117 -9.60 -9.32 -6.23
CA GLN A 117 -10.02 -10.61 -5.69
C GLN A 117 -10.53 -11.55 -6.78
N GLN A 118 -11.20 -11.01 -7.80
CA GLN A 118 -11.70 -11.80 -8.93
C GLN A 118 -10.56 -12.37 -9.77
N GLU A 119 -9.54 -11.55 -10.09
CA GLU A 119 -8.36 -12.01 -10.82
C GLU A 119 -7.62 -13.10 -10.06
N HIS A 120 -7.53 -12.96 -8.75
CA HIS A 120 -6.90 -13.97 -7.90
C HIS A 120 -7.65 -15.29 -7.97
N LEU A 121 -8.99 -15.26 -7.91
CA LEU A 121 -9.83 -16.46 -8.03
C LEU A 121 -9.67 -17.11 -9.42
N GLU A 122 -9.60 -16.32 -10.46
CA GLU A 122 -9.38 -16.84 -11.83
C GLU A 122 -8.04 -17.56 -11.95
N ARG A 123 -6.98 -16.99 -11.38
CA ARG A 123 -5.67 -17.64 -11.37
C ARG A 123 -5.68 -18.96 -10.59
N LEU A 124 -6.36 -19.01 -9.48
CA LEU A 124 -6.51 -20.24 -8.70
C LEU A 124 -7.26 -21.30 -9.50
N ARG A 125 -8.31 -20.91 -10.22
CA ARG A 125 -9.06 -21.84 -11.10
C ARG A 125 -8.17 -22.40 -12.21
N GLU A 126 -7.39 -21.56 -12.87
CA GLU A 126 -6.47 -22.01 -13.89
C GLU A 126 -5.42 -22.96 -13.34
N TYR A 127 -4.87 -22.64 -12.18
CA TYR A 127 -3.89 -23.49 -11.51
C TYR A 127 -4.49 -24.86 -11.18
N THR A 128 -5.71 -24.87 -10.66
CA THR A 128 -6.43 -26.10 -10.35
C THR A 128 -6.67 -26.94 -11.61
N LYS A 129 -7.06 -26.31 -12.71
CA LYS A 129 -7.26 -27.01 -13.99
C LYS A 129 -5.96 -27.67 -14.47
N ARG A 130 -4.81 -27.01 -14.33
CA ARG A 130 -3.52 -27.57 -14.71
C ARG A 130 -3.15 -28.79 -13.87
N LEU A 131 -3.47 -28.75 -12.58
CA LEU A 131 -3.22 -29.87 -11.69
C LEU A 131 -4.08 -31.07 -11.99
N LEU A 132 -5.30 -30.87 -12.50
CA LEU A 132 -6.27 -31.93 -12.81
C LEU A 132 -6.17 -32.44 -14.26
N ALA A 133 -5.40 -31.78 -15.09
CA ALA A 133 -5.25 -32.16 -16.49
C ALA A 133 -4.33 -33.37 -16.69
#